data_e87e287b1193386f547ea0a2961b1a4f
#
_entry.id   e87e287b1193386f547ea0a2961b1a4f
#
_cell.length_a   1.000
_cell.length_b   1.000
_cell.length_c   1.000
_cell.angle_alpha   90.00
_cell.angle_beta   90.00
_cell.angle_gamma   90.00
#
_symmetry.space_group_name_H-M   'P 1'
#
loop_
_entity.id
_entity.type
_entity.pdbx_description
1 polymer ?
#
loop_
_entity_poly.entity_id
_entity_poly.type
_entity_poly.pdbx_seq_one_letter_code
_entity_poly.pdbx_strand_id
1 'polypeptide(L)'
;MSLPEAGVAGFGSGRACGVQARNILDMRLPEGEARARFAAGPVVRLGTADGKGRPHVVVVTFAVDGDMVYTAVDQKPKSGRPLKRLRNVGENPVVTMLADHYSEDWETLWWVRADGRAAILTGQREMAAPLRLLTDRYWQYRQAPPTGPVLAVTVERWTGWSGARAG
;
A
#
# COMPACT_ATOMS: atom_id res chain seq x y z
N MET A 1 -48.63 31.99 42.18
CA MET A 1 -47.80 32.53 41.11
C MET A 1 -47.28 31.31 40.33
N SER A 2 -48.12 30.87 39.37
CA SER A 2 -47.92 29.62 38.63
C SER A 2 -47.15 29.92 37.35
N LEU A 3 -46.09 29.13 37.07
CA LEU A 3 -45.34 29.15 35.83
C LEU A 3 -46.09 28.37 34.73
N PRO A 4 -46.05 28.81 33.47
CA PRO A 4 -46.69 28.07 32.37
C PRO A 4 -45.86 26.91 31.89
N GLU A 5 -46.53 25.77 31.60
CA GLU A 5 -45.96 24.58 30.93
C GLU A 5 -45.62 24.93 29.50
N ALA A 6 -44.37 24.67 29.11
CA ALA A 6 -43.91 24.77 27.74
C ALA A 6 -44.28 23.47 26.99
N GLY A 7 -45.12 23.60 25.94
CA GLY A 7 -45.52 22.53 25.05
C GLY A 7 -44.34 21.91 24.30
N VAL A 8 -44.26 20.58 24.33
CA VAL A 8 -43.32 19.78 23.58
C VAL A 8 -43.82 19.71 22.12
N ALA A 9 -43.16 20.43 21.22
CA ALA A 9 -43.38 20.31 19.77
C ALA A 9 -42.90 18.93 19.28
N GLY A 10 -43.80 18.18 18.61
CA GLY A 10 -43.54 16.88 18.06
C GLY A 10 -42.44 16.94 17.01
N PHE A 11 -41.37 16.19 17.22
CA PHE A 11 -40.37 15.90 16.21
C PHE A 11 -40.97 14.97 15.15
N GLY A 12 -41.09 15.48 13.91
CA GLY A 12 -41.53 14.73 12.77
C GLY A 12 -40.65 13.49 12.55
N SER A 13 -41.31 12.38 12.20
CA SER A 13 -40.69 11.14 11.81
C SER A 13 -39.84 11.32 10.54
N GLY A 14 -38.57 11.71 10.72
CA GLY A 14 -37.57 11.62 9.68
C GLY A 14 -37.40 10.16 9.28
N ARG A 15 -37.64 9.87 8.00
CA ARG A 15 -37.33 8.56 7.40
C ARG A 15 -35.87 8.26 7.72
N ALA A 16 -35.63 7.25 8.56
CA ALA A 16 -34.31 6.68 8.73
C ALA A 16 -33.84 6.20 7.35
N CYS A 17 -32.86 6.89 6.77
CA CYS A 17 -32.15 6.39 5.62
C CYS A 17 -31.46 5.11 6.09
N GLY A 18 -32.03 3.96 5.69
CA GLY A 18 -31.53 2.64 6.05
C GLY A 18 -30.19 2.41 5.37
N VAL A 19 -29.12 2.90 5.97
CA VAL A 19 -27.79 2.40 5.68
C VAL A 19 -27.73 1.00 6.27
N GLN A 20 -28.08 0.00 5.44
CA GLN A 20 -27.89 -1.40 5.77
C GLN A 20 -26.41 -1.57 6.18
N ALA A 21 -26.16 -1.99 7.41
CA ALA A 21 -24.82 -2.33 7.87
C ALA A 21 -24.23 -3.37 6.90
N ARG A 22 -23.33 -2.93 6.02
CA ARG A 22 -22.71 -3.81 5.02
C ARG A 22 -21.83 -4.80 5.77
N ASN A 23 -21.99 -6.08 5.45
CA ASN A 23 -21.17 -7.13 6.05
C ASN A 23 -19.72 -6.92 5.55
N ILE A 24 -18.77 -6.63 6.45
CA ILE A 24 -17.36 -6.38 6.14
C ILE A 24 -16.73 -7.56 5.37
N LEU A 25 -17.27 -8.76 5.52
CA LEU A 25 -16.81 -9.95 4.80
C LEU A 25 -17.11 -9.90 3.29
N ASP A 26 -18.20 -9.25 2.87
CA ASP A 26 -18.59 -9.10 1.46
C ASP A 26 -17.74 -8.04 0.73
N MET A 27 -16.89 -7.33 1.45
CA MET A 27 -16.03 -6.24 0.93
C MET A 27 -14.57 -6.67 0.76
N ARG A 28 -14.24 -7.93 1.04
CA ARG A 28 -12.90 -8.45 0.82
C ARG A 28 -12.68 -8.73 -0.66
N LEU A 29 -11.54 -8.27 -1.17
CA LEU A 29 -11.12 -8.58 -2.54
C LEU A 29 -10.60 -10.03 -2.61
N PRO A 30 -11.00 -10.79 -3.64
CA PRO A 30 -10.31 -12.03 -4.00
C PRO A 30 -8.82 -11.76 -4.26
N GLU A 31 -7.96 -12.72 -3.96
CA GLU A 31 -6.50 -12.52 -4.05
C GLU A 31 -6.06 -12.08 -5.44
N GLY A 32 -6.58 -12.70 -6.50
CA GLY A 32 -6.23 -12.33 -7.88
C GLY A 32 -6.58 -10.87 -8.22
N GLU A 33 -7.75 -10.38 -7.75
CA GLU A 33 -8.16 -8.99 -7.92
C GLU A 33 -7.30 -8.04 -7.08
N ALA A 34 -7.00 -8.42 -5.84
CA ALA A 34 -6.10 -7.65 -4.97
C ALA A 34 -4.73 -7.48 -5.64
N ARG A 35 -4.13 -8.55 -6.16
CA ARG A 35 -2.86 -8.51 -6.90
C ARG A 35 -2.94 -7.60 -8.12
N ALA A 36 -4.01 -7.69 -8.91
CA ALA A 36 -4.19 -6.87 -10.11
C ALA A 36 -4.31 -5.38 -9.77
N ARG A 37 -5.12 -5.02 -8.76
CA ARG A 37 -5.24 -3.62 -8.29
C ARG A 37 -3.93 -3.09 -7.73
N PHE A 38 -3.23 -3.88 -6.93
CA PHE A 38 -1.91 -3.52 -6.41
C PHE A 38 -0.92 -3.25 -7.55
N ALA A 39 -0.83 -4.18 -8.51
CA ALA A 39 0.09 -4.06 -9.64
C ALA A 39 -0.22 -2.86 -10.55
N ALA A 40 -1.48 -2.45 -10.67
CA ALA A 40 -1.89 -1.30 -11.49
C ALA A 40 -1.52 0.06 -10.86
N GLY A 41 -1.31 0.14 -9.54
CA GLY A 41 -0.99 1.39 -8.85
C GLY A 41 0.34 1.99 -9.30
N PRO A 42 0.49 3.32 -9.40
CA PRO A 42 1.73 3.95 -9.85
C PRO A 42 2.84 3.89 -8.80
N VAL A 43 2.49 3.84 -7.53
CA VAL A 43 3.39 3.79 -6.38
C VAL A 43 2.73 3.00 -5.25
N VAL A 44 3.55 2.55 -4.28
CA VAL A 44 3.06 1.94 -3.04
C VAL A 44 3.73 2.55 -1.82
N ARG A 45 3.09 2.41 -0.65
CA ARG A 45 3.69 2.76 0.62
C ARG A 45 4.40 1.54 1.16
N LEU A 46 5.71 1.63 1.31
CA LEU A 46 6.53 0.57 1.91
C LEU A 46 6.72 0.87 3.40
N GLY A 47 6.18 0.00 4.24
CA GLY A 47 6.38 -0.02 5.68
C GLY A 47 7.54 -0.96 6.05
N THR A 48 8.48 -0.46 6.84
CA THR A 48 9.60 -1.20 7.42
C THR A 48 9.72 -0.88 8.90
N ALA A 49 10.34 -1.74 9.69
CA ALA A 49 10.68 -1.44 11.07
C ALA A 49 12.14 -1.82 11.36
N ASP A 50 12.82 -1.08 12.24
CA ASP A 50 14.16 -1.45 12.67
C ASP A 50 14.13 -2.64 13.66
N GLY A 51 15.30 -3.12 14.09
CA GLY A 51 15.42 -4.23 15.03
C GLY A 51 14.79 -3.98 16.42
N LYS A 52 14.39 -2.72 16.72
CA LYS A 52 13.65 -2.33 17.94
C LYS A 52 12.16 -2.15 17.68
N GLY A 53 11.67 -2.48 16.48
CA GLY A 53 10.27 -2.35 16.08
C GLY A 53 9.81 -0.92 15.75
N ARG A 54 10.72 0.07 15.64
CA ARG A 54 10.34 1.45 15.29
C ARG A 54 9.94 1.54 13.82
N PRO A 55 8.71 1.97 13.50
CA PRO A 55 8.21 1.97 12.14
C PRO A 55 8.83 3.08 11.29
N HIS A 56 8.84 2.84 9.98
CA HIS A 56 9.22 3.81 8.97
C HIS A 56 8.46 3.52 7.68
N VAL A 57 7.77 4.53 7.15
CA VAL A 57 6.97 4.41 5.92
C VAL A 57 7.49 5.39 4.88
N VAL A 58 7.59 4.92 3.64
CA VAL A 58 7.96 5.75 2.48
C VAL A 58 7.13 5.36 1.26
N VAL A 59 6.94 6.30 0.34
CA VAL A 59 6.39 6.01 -0.98
C VAL A 59 7.51 5.54 -1.89
N VAL A 60 7.26 4.46 -2.65
CA VAL A 60 8.23 3.89 -3.59
C VAL A 60 7.58 3.53 -4.93
N THR A 61 8.32 3.66 -6.00
CA THR A 61 8.04 3.02 -7.29
C THR A 61 8.33 1.53 -7.17
N PHE A 62 7.64 0.71 -7.93
CA PHE A 62 7.75 -0.75 -7.81
C PHE A 62 7.39 -1.48 -9.10
N ALA A 63 7.78 -2.73 -9.21
CA ALA A 63 7.32 -3.66 -10.23
C ALA A 63 6.96 -5.00 -9.56
N VAL A 64 6.02 -5.73 -10.17
CA VAL A 64 5.54 -7.02 -9.66
C VAL A 64 5.87 -8.10 -10.67
N ASP A 65 6.35 -9.24 -10.19
CA ASP A 65 6.56 -10.47 -10.96
C ASP A 65 6.15 -11.68 -10.11
N GLY A 66 4.97 -12.23 -10.38
CA GLY A 66 4.37 -13.27 -9.54
C GLY A 66 4.17 -12.81 -8.10
N ASP A 67 4.81 -13.47 -7.14
CA ASP A 67 4.80 -13.12 -5.71
C ASP A 67 5.96 -12.20 -5.31
N MET A 68 6.73 -11.73 -6.29
CA MET A 68 7.83 -10.82 -6.04
C MET A 68 7.45 -9.38 -6.34
N VAL A 69 7.79 -8.48 -5.42
CA VAL A 69 7.68 -7.03 -5.62
C VAL A 69 9.06 -6.40 -5.49
N TYR A 70 9.45 -5.64 -6.50
CA TYR A 70 10.77 -5.01 -6.56
C TYR A 70 10.65 -3.49 -6.47
N THR A 71 11.53 -2.87 -5.70
CA THR A 71 11.74 -1.42 -5.68
C THR A 71 13.22 -1.10 -5.64
N ALA A 72 13.65 -0.09 -6.40
CA ALA A 72 15.06 0.29 -6.49
C ALA A 72 15.35 1.61 -5.77
N VAL A 73 16.59 1.83 -5.44
CA VAL A 73 17.10 3.13 -4.99
C VAL A 73 17.57 3.93 -6.21
N ASP A 74 16.89 5.04 -6.50
CA ASP A 74 17.11 5.83 -7.72
C ASP A 74 18.47 6.51 -7.76
N GLN A 75 18.93 7.03 -6.61
CA GLN A 75 20.19 7.74 -6.50
C GLN A 75 20.89 7.39 -5.18
N LYS A 76 22.23 7.41 -5.19
CA LYS A 76 23.00 7.32 -3.96
C LYS A 76 22.65 8.50 -3.05
N PRO A 77 22.40 8.25 -1.73
CA PRO A 77 22.10 9.33 -0.80
C PRO A 77 23.24 10.37 -0.81
N LYS A 78 22.91 11.65 -0.96
CA LYS A 78 23.88 12.76 -0.90
C LYS A 78 24.68 12.80 0.40
N SER A 79 24.16 12.19 1.47
CA SER A 79 24.76 12.15 2.81
C SER A 79 25.76 10.99 3.02
N GLY A 80 25.98 10.11 2.04
CA GLY A 80 26.81 8.90 2.20
C GLY A 80 26.23 7.84 3.16
N ARG A 81 25.11 8.12 3.84
CA ARG A 81 24.47 7.17 4.75
C ARG A 81 23.45 6.30 4.01
N PRO A 82 23.38 5.00 4.31
CA PRO A 82 22.34 4.13 3.76
C PRO A 82 20.93 4.66 4.11
N LEU A 83 20.00 4.54 3.17
CA LEU A 83 18.60 4.92 3.40
C LEU A 83 18.03 4.12 4.58
N LYS A 84 17.17 4.77 5.39
CA LYS A 84 16.60 4.16 6.59
C LYS A 84 15.89 2.84 6.29
N ARG A 85 15.14 2.76 5.18
CA ARG A 85 14.46 1.52 4.76
C ARG A 85 15.43 0.36 4.50
N LEU A 86 16.62 0.62 3.93
CA LEU A 86 17.63 -0.41 3.70
C LEU A 86 18.24 -0.91 5.02
N ARG A 87 18.55 0.00 5.94
CA ARG A 87 19.03 -0.38 7.28
C ARG A 87 17.99 -1.21 8.03
N ASN A 88 16.73 -0.76 8.00
CA ASN A 88 15.63 -1.48 8.63
C ASN A 88 15.53 -2.90 8.10
N VAL A 89 15.54 -3.09 6.77
CA VAL A 89 15.47 -4.44 6.15
C VAL A 89 16.67 -5.29 6.53
N GLY A 90 17.86 -4.71 6.67
CA GLY A 90 19.05 -5.43 7.15
C GLY A 90 18.93 -5.93 8.60
N GLU A 91 18.18 -5.20 9.46
CA GLU A 91 17.94 -5.55 10.86
C GLU A 91 16.67 -6.42 11.01
N ASN A 92 15.64 -6.13 10.24
CA ASN A 92 14.34 -6.79 10.29
C ASN A 92 13.76 -6.89 8.85
N PRO A 93 13.79 -8.07 8.25
CA PRO A 93 13.34 -8.25 6.86
C PRO A 93 11.82 -8.22 6.70
N VAL A 94 11.03 -8.22 7.77
CA VAL A 94 9.55 -8.19 7.68
C VAL A 94 9.11 -6.81 7.20
N VAL A 95 8.31 -6.79 6.14
CA VAL A 95 7.82 -5.57 5.52
C VAL A 95 6.34 -5.69 5.17
N THR A 96 5.70 -4.54 5.01
CA THR A 96 4.36 -4.44 4.43
C THR A 96 4.36 -3.39 3.33
N MET A 97 3.59 -3.63 2.28
CA MET A 97 3.37 -2.65 1.21
C MET A 97 1.87 -2.40 1.06
N LEU A 98 1.50 -1.14 0.88
CA LEU A 98 0.10 -0.72 0.74
C LEU A 98 -0.08 0.08 -0.54
N ALA A 99 -1.01 -0.39 -1.39
CA ALA A 99 -1.62 0.38 -2.46
C ALA A 99 -3.04 0.74 -2.07
N ASP A 100 -3.49 1.94 -2.38
CA ASP A 100 -4.83 2.40 -2.08
C ASP A 100 -5.34 3.41 -3.09
N HIS A 101 -6.63 3.51 -3.17
CA HIS A 101 -7.36 4.59 -3.83
C HIS A 101 -8.35 5.19 -2.84
N TYR A 102 -8.22 6.49 -2.62
CA TYR A 102 -9.12 7.25 -1.78
C TYR A 102 -9.84 8.33 -2.59
N SER A 103 -11.15 8.46 -2.43
CA SER A 103 -11.97 9.50 -3.00
C SER A 103 -13.11 9.85 -2.04
N GLU A 104 -13.86 10.93 -2.32
CA GLU A 104 -15.06 11.28 -1.55
C GLU A 104 -16.22 10.31 -1.83
N ASP A 105 -16.22 9.66 -2.98
CA ASP A 105 -17.13 8.55 -3.28
C ASP A 105 -16.60 7.26 -2.66
N TRP A 106 -17.16 6.90 -1.52
CA TRP A 106 -16.74 5.74 -0.74
C TRP A 106 -17.01 4.39 -1.42
N GLU A 107 -17.84 4.33 -2.43
CA GLU A 107 -18.04 3.11 -3.22
C GLU A 107 -16.84 2.80 -4.12
N THR A 108 -16.02 3.80 -4.42
CA THR A 108 -14.80 3.64 -5.23
C THR A 108 -13.54 3.35 -4.40
N LEU A 109 -13.63 3.45 -3.07
CA LEU A 109 -12.49 3.21 -2.19
C LEU A 109 -12.00 1.77 -2.26
N TRP A 110 -10.70 1.60 -2.25
CA TRP A 110 -10.09 0.29 -2.06
C TRP A 110 -8.69 0.43 -1.49
N TRP A 111 -8.25 -0.61 -0.85
CA TRP A 111 -6.85 -0.79 -0.49
C TRP A 111 -6.43 -2.24 -0.67
N VAL A 112 -5.15 -2.44 -0.95
CA VAL A 112 -4.50 -3.74 -1.00
C VAL A 112 -3.20 -3.68 -0.26
N ARG A 113 -2.99 -4.66 0.61
CA ARG A 113 -1.77 -4.84 1.39
C ARG A 113 -1.08 -6.13 1.01
N ALA A 114 0.22 -6.04 0.77
CA ALA A 114 1.13 -7.14 0.56
C ALA A 114 2.05 -7.24 1.77
N ASP A 115 1.91 -8.29 2.56
CA ASP A 115 2.79 -8.59 3.71
C ASP A 115 3.83 -9.62 3.27
N GLY A 116 5.10 -9.44 3.67
CA GLY A 116 6.15 -10.34 3.24
C GLY A 116 7.52 -10.03 3.82
N ARG A 117 8.54 -10.54 3.17
CA ARG A 117 9.94 -10.39 3.60
C ARG A 117 10.78 -9.80 2.47
N ALA A 118 11.61 -8.82 2.82
CA ALA A 118 12.48 -8.14 1.88
C ALA A 118 13.92 -8.64 1.98
N ALA A 119 14.58 -8.73 0.83
CA ALA A 119 16.02 -8.91 0.71
C ALA A 119 16.63 -7.71 -0.04
N ILE A 120 17.87 -7.37 0.27
CA ILE A 120 18.62 -6.30 -0.39
C ILE A 120 19.53 -6.94 -1.45
N LEU A 121 19.24 -6.68 -2.71
CA LEU A 121 20.07 -7.12 -3.83
C LEU A 121 21.08 -6.04 -4.18
N THR A 122 22.36 -6.41 -4.26
CA THR A 122 23.48 -5.51 -4.60
C THR A 122 24.31 -6.01 -5.77
N GLY A 123 24.19 -7.29 -6.10
CA GLY A 123 24.89 -7.92 -7.21
C GLY A 123 24.30 -7.52 -8.57
N GLN A 124 25.14 -7.19 -9.54
CA GLN A 124 24.69 -6.80 -10.88
C GLN A 124 23.79 -7.85 -11.54
N ARG A 125 24.11 -9.13 -11.39
CA ARG A 125 23.33 -10.24 -11.99
C ARG A 125 21.96 -10.38 -11.32
N GLU A 126 21.92 -10.24 -10.00
CA GLU A 126 20.67 -10.35 -9.21
C GLU A 126 19.71 -9.18 -9.49
N MET A 127 20.27 -7.99 -9.72
CA MET A 127 19.47 -6.78 -9.99
C MET A 127 19.01 -6.67 -11.44
N ALA A 128 19.61 -7.40 -12.39
CA ALA A 128 19.37 -7.20 -13.82
C ALA A 128 17.91 -7.37 -14.23
N ALA A 129 17.26 -8.46 -13.80
CA ALA A 129 15.84 -8.70 -14.10
C ALA A 129 14.90 -7.71 -13.39
N PRO A 130 15.03 -7.46 -12.06
CA PRO A 130 14.28 -6.42 -11.37
C PRO A 130 14.39 -5.03 -11.98
N LEU A 131 15.61 -4.60 -12.33
CA LEU A 131 15.83 -3.28 -12.94
C LEU A 131 15.18 -3.18 -14.32
N ARG A 132 15.19 -4.26 -15.12
CA ARG A 132 14.47 -4.30 -16.40
C ARG A 132 12.97 -4.11 -16.19
N LEU A 133 12.34 -4.85 -15.27
CA LEU A 133 10.92 -4.69 -14.95
C LEU A 133 10.55 -3.26 -14.55
N LEU A 134 11.39 -2.63 -13.71
CA LEU A 134 11.21 -1.24 -13.29
C LEU A 134 11.38 -0.27 -14.46
N THR A 135 12.35 -0.50 -15.34
CA THR A 135 12.62 0.33 -16.51
C THR A 135 11.50 0.21 -17.56
N ASP A 136 10.96 -0.99 -17.75
CA ASP A 136 9.84 -1.22 -18.66
C ASP A 136 8.57 -0.51 -18.15
N ARG A 137 8.37 -0.46 -16.85
CA ARG A 137 7.22 0.16 -16.22
C ARG A 137 7.29 1.67 -16.18
N TYR A 138 8.43 2.26 -15.84
CA TYR A 138 8.58 3.70 -15.62
C TYR A 138 9.44 4.35 -16.70
N TRP A 139 8.84 5.27 -17.47
CA TRP A 139 9.56 5.96 -18.55
C TRP A 139 10.75 6.77 -18.03
N GLN A 140 10.67 7.31 -16.79
CA GLN A 140 11.75 8.03 -16.12
C GLN A 140 13.01 7.14 -15.95
N TYR A 141 12.80 5.86 -15.64
CA TYR A 141 13.88 4.88 -15.48
C TYR A 141 14.50 4.44 -16.80
N ARG A 142 13.79 4.63 -17.92
CA ARG A 142 14.39 4.46 -19.24
C ARG A 142 15.40 5.54 -19.55
N GLN A 143 15.20 6.77 -19.07
CA GLN A 143 16.12 7.89 -19.25
C GLN A 143 17.26 7.89 -18.23
N ALA A 144 16.97 7.53 -16.98
CA ALA A 144 17.92 7.49 -15.88
C ALA A 144 17.69 6.22 -15.04
N PRO A 145 18.25 5.08 -15.45
CA PRO A 145 18.08 3.81 -14.73
C PRO A 145 18.58 3.91 -13.28
N PRO A 146 17.89 3.27 -12.33
CA PRO A 146 18.34 3.21 -10.95
C PRO A 146 19.71 2.51 -10.87
N THR A 147 20.62 3.06 -10.08
CA THR A 147 21.97 2.52 -9.88
C THR A 147 22.20 1.99 -8.47
N GLY A 148 21.26 2.20 -7.58
CA GLY A 148 21.33 1.75 -6.20
C GLY A 148 20.85 0.31 -6.03
N PRO A 149 20.91 -0.21 -4.78
CA PRO A 149 20.42 -1.54 -4.49
C PRO A 149 18.92 -1.66 -4.75
N VAL A 150 18.49 -2.89 -5.04
CA VAL A 150 17.08 -3.25 -5.19
C VAL A 150 16.62 -3.95 -3.91
N LEU A 151 15.45 -3.57 -3.40
CA LEU A 151 14.71 -4.38 -2.44
C LEU A 151 13.82 -5.35 -3.22
N ALA A 152 14.03 -6.63 -2.99
CA ALA A 152 13.17 -7.72 -3.48
C ALA A 152 12.30 -8.20 -2.32
N VAL A 153 11.00 -8.03 -2.45
CA VAL A 153 10.01 -8.45 -1.44
C VAL A 153 9.33 -9.72 -1.93
N THR A 154 9.50 -10.81 -1.19
CA THR A 154 8.68 -12.03 -1.37
C THR A 154 7.39 -11.83 -0.60
N VAL A 155 6.26 -11.76 -1.29
CA VAL A 155 4.95 -11.58 -0.67
C VAL A 155 4.44 -12.93 -0.17
N GLU A 156 4.14 -12.97 1.13
CA GLU A 156 3.62 -14.17 1.80
C GLU A 156 2.10 -14.12 1.93
N ARG A 157 1.52 -12.92 1.91
CA ARG A 157 0.07 -12.74 2.06
C ARG A 157 -0.42 -11.48 1.36
N TRP A 158 -1.47 -11.63 0.58
CA TRP A 158 -2.25 -10.56 -0.01
C TRP A 158 -3.55 -10.35 0.78
N THR A 159 -3.89 -9.10 1.05
CA THR A 159 -5.15 -8.73 1.69
C THR A 159 -5.69 -7.50 1.00
N GLY A 160 -6.95 -7.52 0.58
CA GLY A 160 -7.57 -6.39 -0.08
C GLY A 160 -8.99 -6.16 0.40
N TRP A 161 -9.45 -4.92 0.27
CA TRP A 161 -10.80 -4.47 0.58
C TRP A 161 -11.24 -3.45 -0.47
N SER A 162 -12.54 -3.43 -0.79
CA SER A 162 -13.16 -2.45 -1.69
C SER A 162 -14.49 -1.98 -1.15
N GLY A 163 -14.78 -0.68 -1.26
CA GLY A 163 -16.09 -0.08 -0.96
C GLY A 163 -17.18 -0.54 -1.93
N ALA A 164 -16.83 -0.86 -3.19
CA ALA A 164 -17.75 -1.47 -4.14
C ALA A 164 -17.99 -2.95 -3.80
N ARG A 165 -19.18 -3.46 -4.07
CA ARG A 165 -19.45 -4.89 -4.03
C ARG A 165 -18.61 -5.60 -5.10
N ALA A 166 -18.02 -6.73 -4.75
CA ALA A 166 -17.55 -7.68 -5.77
C ALA A 166 -18.80 -8.11 -6.57
N GLY A 167 -18.80 -7.86 -7.88
CA GLY A 167 -19.86 -8.25 -8.80
C GLY A 167 -19.91 -9.75 -9.00
#